data_6cd56fdf398ae04935ec1db58686b10a
#
_entry.id   6cd56fdf398ae04935ec1db58686b10a
#
_cell.length_a   1.000
_cell.length_b   1.000
_cell.length_c   1.000
_cell.angle_alpha   90.00
_cell.angle_beta   90.00
_cell.angle_gamma   90.00
#
_symmetry.space_group_name_H-M   'P 1'
#
loop_
_entity.id
_entity.type
_entity.pdbx_description
1 polymer ?
#
loop_
_entity_poly.entity_id
_entity_poly.type
_entity_poly.pdbx_seq_one_letter_code
_entity_poly.pdbx_strand_id
1 'polypeptide(L)'
;MNLNINTLFASFPSGLAQGLLWGIMALGLYITFRMLNFADMTVDGTFTTGGAVTVMLIIAGWQPWIAVLVAFFAGLLAGLVTGILHTKLGIPAILAGILTQFALWSVNLAIMGFSANKAISVNTYSLAISSRYVPHAILTGFITAALTVAVMYWYFGTEHGSAMRATGNNPEMSKAQGIDINTMKMVGLALSNGLV
;
A
#
# COMPACT_ATOMS: atom_id res chain seq x y z
N MET A 1 14.09 23.07 25.94
CA MET A 1 14.17 22.48 24.59
C MET A 1 14.30 23.66 23.62
N ASN A 2 15.54 24.05 23.26
CA ASN A 2 15.75 25.19 22.37
C ASN A 2 15.51 24.72 20.94
N LEU A 3 14.34 25.08 20.40
CA LEU A 3 14.01 24.91 18.99
C LEU A 3 14.98 25.80 18.17
N ASN A 4 16.07 25.23 17.72
CA ASN A 4 17.01 25.91 16.84
C ASN A 4 16.40 25.90 15.43
N ILE A 5 16.06 27.08 14.90
CA ILE A 5 15.49 27.24 13.55
C ILE A 5 16.39 26.55 12.50
N ASN A 6 17.70 26.58 12.69
CA ASN A 6 18.66 25.90 11.82
C ASN A 6 18.49 24.38 11.82
N THR A 7 18.13 23.74 12.94
CA THR A 7 17.89 22.31 12.99
C THR A 7 16.58 21.92 12.31
N LEU A 8 15.57 22.79 12.34
CA LEU A 8 14.31 22.61 11.60
C LEU A 8 14.56 22.62 10.08
N PHE A 9 15.30 23.60 9.58
CA PHE A 9 15.65 23.66 8.16
C PHE A 9 16.53 22.48 7.73
N ALA A 10 17.44 22.01 8.56
CA ALA A 10 18.27 20.84 8.28
C ALA A 10 17.47 19.52 8.23
N SER A 11 16.36 19.43 8.98
CA SER A 11 15.49 18.23 9.02
C SER A 11 14.44 18.21 7.91
N PHE A 12 14.14 19.37 7.30
CA PHE A 12 13.08 19.50 6.28
C PHE A 12 13.27 18.55 5.08
N PRO A 13 14.48 18.40 4.48
CA PRO A 13 14.67 17.50 3.36
C PRO A 13 14.40 16.03 3.69
N SER A 14 14.76 15.58 4.90
CA SER A 14 14.48 14.20 5.33
C SER A 14 12.99 13.97 5.56
N GLY A 15 12.29 14.96 6.10
CA GLY A 15 10.82 14.93 6.25
C GLY A 15 10.11 14.88 4.89
N LEU A 16 10.62 15.62 3.90
CA LEU A 16 10.07 15.61 2.53
C LEU A 16 10.27 14.26 1.85
N ALA A 17 11.44 13.63 2.00
CA ALA A 17 11.70 12.29 1.47
C ALA A 17 10.72 11.26 2.07
N GLN A 18 10.51 11.31 3.40
CA GLN A 18 9.57 10.45 4.08
C GLN A 18 8.13 10.74 3.69
N GLY A 19 7.75 12.01 3.55
CA GLY A 19 6.42 12.42 3.11
C GLY A 19 6.04 11.93 1.72
N LEU A 20 7.00 11.85 0.78
CA LEU A 20 6.78 11.29 -0.55
C LEU A 20 6.44 9.79 -0.50
N LEU A 21 7.08 9.02 0.38
CA LEU A 21 6.78 7.59 0.57
C LEU A 21 5.39 7.39 1.19
N TRP A 22 5.08 8.13 2.26
CA TRP A 22 3.74 8.11 2.85
C TRP A 22 2.65 8.59 1.89
N GLY A 23 3.03 9.45 0.92
CA GLY A 23 2.15 9.88 -0.16
C GLY A 23 1.65 8.73 -1.03
N ILE A 24 2.51 7.73 -1.31
CA ILE A 24 2.11 6.54 -2.10
C ILE A 24 1.07 5.72 -1.33
N MET A 25 1.28 5.49 -0.03
CA MET A 25 0.30 4.85 0.85
C MET A 25 -1.03 5.62 0.85
N ALA A 26 -0.99 6.95 0.94
CA ALA A 26 -2.18 7.80 0.89
C ALA A 26 -2.95 7.67 -0.44
N LEU A 27 -2.25 7.46 -1.57
CA LEU A 27 -2.87 7.18 -2.86
C LEU A 27 -3.58 5.82 -2.86
N GLY A 28 -3.01 4.80 -2.23
CA GLY A 28 -3.68 3.52 -2.02
C GLY A 28 -4.99 3.69 -1.24
N LEU A 29 -4.93 4.35 -0.08
CA LEU A 29 -6.10 4.68 0.73
C LEU A 29 -7.16 5.50 -0.03
N TYR A 30 -6.75 6.41 -0.90
CA TYR A 30 -7.67 7.19 -1.72
C TYR A 30 -8.54 6.31 -2.62
N ILE A 31 -8.01 5.19 -3.14
CA ILE A 31 -8.79 4.25 -3.96
C ILE A 31 -9.93 3.64 -3.13
N THR A 32 -9.66 3.13 -1.94
CA THR A 32 -10.68 2.48 -1.13
C THR A 32 -11.67 3.46 -0.53
N PHE A 33 -11.19 4.50 0.15
CA PHE A 33 -12.08 5.41 0.88
C PHE A 33 -12.82 6.38 -0.03
N ARG A 34 -12.15 6.92 -1.06
CA ARG A 34 -12.75 7.96 -1.90
C ARG A 34 -13.39 7.42 -3.17
N MET A 35 -12.75 6.46 -3.84
CA MET A 35 -13.26 5.94 -5.10
C MET A 35 -14.27 4.82 -4.92
N LEU A 36 -14.03 3.87 -4.00
CA LEU A 36 -14.93 2.76 -3.75
C LEU A 36 -15.94 3.01 -2.62
N ASN A 37 -15.77 4.08 -1.86
CA ASN A 37 -16.54 4.36 -0.65
C ASN A 37 -16.57 3.15 0.31
N PHE A 38 -15.41 2.52 0.48
CA PHE A 38 -15.22 1.31 1.26
C PHE A 38 -14.26 1.59 2.41
N ALA A 39 -14.72 1.39 3.66
CA ALA A 39 -13.89 1.54 4.84
C ALA A 39 -12.99 0.30 4.99
N ASP A 40 -11.77 0.40 4.44
CA ASP A 40 -10.78 -0.68 4.46
C ASP A 40 -9.87 -0.57 5.70
N MET A 41 -10.04 -1.51 6.62
CA MET A 41 -9.20 -1.63 7.82
C MET A 41 -8.05 -2.65 7.63
N THR A 42 -7.87 -3.19 6.42
CA THR A 42 -6.78 -4.14 6.13
C THR A 42 -5.43 -3.44 6.02
N VAL A 43 -5.42 -2.14 5.77
CA VAL A 43 -4.26 -1.33 5.42
C VAL A 43 -3.10 -1.47 6.41
N ASP A 44 -3.37 -1.44 7.71
CA ASP A 44 -2.33 -1.61 8.75
C ASP A 44 -1.66 -2.99 8.67
N GLY A 45 -2.46 -4.02 8.37
CA GLY A 45 -1.96 -5.38 8.17
C GLY A 45 -1.11 -5.51 6.91
N THR A 46 -1.57 -4.94 5.79
CA THR A 46 -0.86 -5.02 4.50
C THR A 46 0.42 -4.20 4.48
N PHE A 47 0.42 -3.02 5.10
CA PHE A 47 1.64 -2.23 5.28
C PHE A 47 2.73 -3.03 6.00
N THR A 48 2.37 -3.68 7.12
CA THR A 48 3.32 -4.53 7.86
C THR A 48 3.72 -5.77 7.06
N THR A 49 2.82 -6.35 6.24
CA THR A 49 3.13 -7.46 5.35
C THR A 49 4.14 -7.06 4.28
N GLY A 50 3.93 -5.91 3.65
CA GLY A 50 4.88 -5.36 2.68
C GLY A 50 6.27 -5.17 3.28
N GLY A 51 6.34 -4.60 4.48
CA GLY A 51 7.58 -4.45 5.24
C GLY A 51 8.25 -5.79 5.57
N ALA A 52 7.48 -6.77 6.09
CA ALA A 52 7.99 -8.09 6.44
C ALA A 52 8.57 -8.84 5.23
N VAL A 53 7.84 -8.85 4.11
CA VAL A 53 8.27 -9.48 2.85
C VAL A 53 9.53 -8.82 2.32
N THR A 54 9.54 -7.48 2.24
CA THR A 54 10.70 -6.72 1.73
C THR A 54 11.94 -6.97 2.58
N VAL A 55 11.81 -6.90 3.91
CA VAL A 55 12.93 -7.13 4.86
C VAL A 55 13.51 -8.53 4.69
N MET A 56 12.67 -9.55 4.62
CA MET A 56 13.14 -10.94 4.53
C MET A 56 13.81 -11.23 3.18
N LEU A 57 13.31 -10.68 2.08
CA LEU A 57 13.92 -10.82 0.76
C LEU A 57 15.27 -10.10 0.66
N ILE A 58 15.40 -8.91 1.26
CA ILE A 58 16.68 -8.21 1.32
C ILE A 58 17.71 -8.98 2.15
N ILE A 59 17.31 -9.56 3.29
CA ILE A 59 18.19 -10.42 4.11
C ILE A 59 18.61 -11.67 3.34
N ALA A 60 17.72 -12.23 2.49
CA ALA A 60 18.02 -13.35 1.61
C ALA A 60 18.93 -12.98 0.41
N GLY A 61 19.34 -11.71 0.28
CA GLY A 61 20.25 -11.24 -0.76
C GLY A 61 19.59 -10.84 -2.08
N TRP A 62 18.28 -10.68 -2.11
CA TRP A 62 17.56 -10.24 -3.31
C TRP A 62 17.75 -8.75 -3.55
N GLN A 63 17.64 -8.36 -4.82
CA GLN A 63 17.69 -6.93 -5.19
C GLN A 63 16.50 -6.18 -4.56
N PRO A 64 16.71 -4.98 -3.98
CA PRO A 64 15.65 -4.23 -3.29
C PRO A 64 14.42 -3.94 -4.15
N TRP A 65 14.61 -3.65 -5.43
CA TRP A 65 13.50 -3.37 -6.35
C TRP A 65 12.62 -4.60 -6.61
N ILE A 66 13.23 -5.79 -6.67
CA ILE A 66 12.49 -7.05 -6.79
C ILE A 66 11.73 -7.33 -5.49
N ALA A 67 12.35 -7.06 -4.34
CA ALA A 67 11.70 -7.21 -3.04
C ALA A 67 10.44 -6.33 -2.92
N VAL A 68 10.50 -5.06 -3.38
CA VAL A 68 9.36 -4.15 -3.41
C VAL A 68 8.26 -4.67 -4.36
N LEU A 69 8.62 -5.18 -5.54
CA LEU A 69 7.64 -5.78 -6.45
C LEU A 69 6.93 -6.99 -5.84
N VAL A 70 7.67 -7.87 -5.17
CA VAL A 70 7.06 -9.03 -4.47
C VAL A 70 6.15 -8.57 -3.32
N ALA A 71 6.56 -7.55 -2.57
CA ALA A 71 5.73 -6.93 -1.54
C ALA A 71 4.43 -6.36 -2.10
N PHE A 72 4.49 -5.68 -3.26
CA PHE A 72 3.30 -5.21 -3.96
C PHE A 72 2.32 -6.35 -4.27
N PHE A 73 2.80 -7.48 -4.79
CA PHE A 73 1.96 -8.66 -5.03
C PHE A 73 1.41 -9.26 -3.74
N ALA A 74 2.18 -9.27 -2.66
CA ALA A 74 1.68 -9.72 -1.36
C ALA A 74 0.53 -8.83 -0.85
N GLY A 75 0.65 -7.51 -1.01
CA GLY A 75 -0.42 -6.56 -0.71
C GLY A 75 -1.66 -6.77 -1.58
N LEU A 76 -1.48 -6.97 -2.91
CA LEU A 76 -2.57 -7.32 -3.83
C LEU A 76 -3.36 -8.55 -3.34
N LEU A 77 -2.67 -9.61 -2.95
CA LEU A 77 -3.29 -10.83 -2.43
C LEU A 77 -4.05 -10.59 -1.14
N ALA A 78 -3.48 -9.82 -0.22
CA ALA A 78 -4.15 -9.48 1.04
C ALA A 78 -5.44 -8.67 0.81
N GLY A 79 -5.40 -7.66 -0.05
CA GLY A 79 -6.58 -6.89 -0.44
C GLY A 79 -7.63 -7.73 -1.18
N LEU A 80 -7.19 -8.69 -2.00
CA LEU A 80 -8.08 -9.63 -2.68
C LEU A 80 -8.79 -10.55 -1.69
N VAL A 81 -8.11 -11.02 -0.64
CA VAL A 81 -8.73 -11.81 0.46
C VAL A 81 -9.83 -11.00 1.13
N THR A 82 -9.56 -9.75 1.52
CA THR A 82 -10.58 -8.85 2.09
C THR A 82 -11.76 -8.66 1.13
N GLY A 83 -11.48 -8.48 -0.16
CA GLY A 83 -12.50 -8.37 -1.20
C GLY A 83 -13.38 -9.62 -1.29
N ILE A 84 -12.80 -10.80 -1.24
CA ILE A 84 -13.54 -12.07 -1.25
C ILE A 84 -14.41 -12.22 0.00
N LEU A 85 -13.88 -11.93 1.18
CA LEU A 85 -14.62 -11.98 2.44
C LEU A 85 -15.86 -11.07 2.38
N HIS A 86 -15.70 -9.88 1.83
CA HIS A 86 -16.83 -8.94 1.71
C HIS A 86 -17.84 -9.35 0.62
N THR A 87 -17.36 -9.67 -0.59
CA THR A 87 -18.24 -9.83 -1.76
C THR A 87 -18.86 -11.22 -1.88
N LYS A 88 -18.11 -12.28 -1.53
CA LYS A 88 -18.60 -13.67 -1.64
C LYS A 88 -19.19 -14.19 -0.35
N LEU A 89 -18.61 -13.84 0.81
CA LEU A 89 -19.11 -14.28 2.11
C LEU A 89 -20.09 -13.30 2.75
N GLY A 90 -20.30 -12.11 2.15
CA GLY A 90 -21.26 -11.13 2.64
C GLY A 90 -20.87 -10.45 3.95
N ILE A 91 -19.60 -10.53 4.36
CA ILE A 91 -19.13 -9.95 5.61
C ILE A 91 -19.11 -8.42 5.47
N PRO A 92 -19.59 -7.65 6.46
CA PRO A 92 -19.52 -6.19 6.45
C PRO A 92 -18.08 -5.68 6.19
N ALA A 93 -17.94 -4.58 5.44
CA ALA A 93 -16.67 -4.05 4.97
C ALA A 93 -15.63 -3.90 6.08
N ILE A 94 -16.00 -3.22 7.16
CA ILE A 94 -15.12 -2.98 8.32
C ILE A 94 -14.68 -4.31 8.95
N LEU A 95 -15.62 -5.24 9.14
CA LEU A 95 -15.33 -6.53 9.77
C LEU A 95 -14.42 -7.41 8.89
N ALA A 96 -14.63 -7.42 7.57
CA ALA A 96 -13.77 -8.13 6.61
C ALA A 96 -12.32 -7.61 6.69
N GLY A 97 -12.14 -6.28 6.75
CA GLY A 97 -10.83 -5.65 6.91
C GLY A 97 -10.15 -6.04 8.23
N ILE A 98 -10.87 -5.97 9.34
CA ILE A 98 -10.35 -6.34 10.67
C ILE A 98 -9.93 -7.84 10.71
N LEU A 99 -10.75 -8.73 10.16
CA LEU A 99 -10.44 -10.16 10.11
C LEU A 99 -9.15 -10.43 9.32
N THR A 100 -9.01 -9.80 8.15
CA THR A 100 -7.80 -9.92 7.34
C THR A 100 -6.59 -9.34 8.06
N GLN A 101 -6.72 -8.18 8.71
CA GLN A 101 -5.65 -7.56 9.48
C GLN A 101 -5.12 -8.48 10.58
N PHE A 102 -6.00 -9.09 11.38
CA PHE A 102 -5.58 -10.02 12.43
C PHE A 102 -4.93 -11.29 11.86
N ALA A 103 -5.46 -11.82 10.75
CA ALA A 103 -4.84 -12.94 10.06
C ALA A 103 -3.43 -12.59 9.56
N LEU A 104 -3.25 -11.40 8.99
CA LEU A 104 -1.96 -10.91 8.51
C LEU A 104 -0.93 -10.74 9.64
N TRP A 105 -1.33 -10.41 10.86
CA TRP A 105 -0.39 -10.36 11.99
C TRP A 105 0.29 -11.71 12.24
N SER A 106 -0.46 -12.79 12.19
CA SER A 106 0.10 -14.14 12.33
C SER A 106 0.97 -14.51 11.14
N VAL A 107 0.55 -14.17 9.92
CA VAL A 107 1.31 -14.41 8.69
C VAL A 107 2.63 -13.62 8.71
N ASN A 108 2.59 -12.35 9.10
CA ASN A 108 3.78 -11.50 9.19
C ASN A 108 4.80 -12.05 10.20
N LEU A 109 4.31 -12.52 11.35
CA LEU A 109 5.17 -13.13 12.35
C LEU A 109 5.84 -14.42 11.82
N ALA A 110 5.10 -15.22 11.06
CA ALA A 110 5.64 -16.42 10.41
C ALA A 110 6.67 -16.06 9.32
N ILE A 111 6.40 -15.06 8.47
CA ILE A 111 7.34 -14.57 7.45
C ILE A 111 8.64 -14.10 8.10
N MET A 112 8.56 -13.36 9.21
CA MET A 112 9.72 -12.85 9.94
C MET A 112 10.45 -13.91 10.79
N GLY A 113 10.07 -15.20 10.69
CA GLY A 113 10.68 -16.28 11.45
C GLY A 113 10.45 -16.16 12.95
N PHE A 114 9.22 -15.80 13.35
CA PHE A 114 8.77 -15.61 14.72
C PHE A 114 9.56 -14.58 15.54
N SER A 115 10.20 -13.62 14.87
CA SER A 115 10.84 -12.50 15.53
C SER A 115 10.08 -11.20 15.27
N ALA A 116 9.76 -10.47 16.35
CA ALA A 116 8.98 -9.23 16.26
C ALA A 116 9.72 -8.09 15.56
N ASN A 117 11.05 -8.11 15.58
CA ASN A 117 11.90 -7.08 14.98
C ASN A 117 13.06 -7.69 14.20
N LYS A 118 13.29 -7.18 12.99
CA LYS A 118 14.46 -7.48 12.16
C LYS A 118 15.15 -6.17 11.78
N ALA A 119 16.36 -5.95 12.27
CA ALA A 119 17.14 -4.78 11.91
C ALA A 119 17.89 -5.03 10.60
N ILE A 120 17.76 -4.11 9.64
CA ILE A 120 18.57 -4.10 8.42
C ILE A 120 19.61 -2.99 8.55
N SER A 121 20.90 -3.36 8.48
CA SER A 121 21.99 -2.38 8.44
C SER A 121 22.19 -1.86 7.03
N VAL A 122 22.15 -0.54 6.86
CA VAL A 122 22.44 0.13 5.59
C VAL A 122 23.88 -0.14 5.07
N ASN A 123 24.80 -0.51 5.97
CA ASN A 123 26.18 -0.81 5.62
C ASN A 123 26.36 -2.23 5.06
N THR A 124 25.41 -3.14 5.35
CA THR A 124 25.52 -4.57 4.97
C THR A 124 24.63 -4.89 3.76
N TYR A 125 23.49 -4.21 3.63
CA TYR A 125 22.50 -4.49 2.59
C TYR A 125 22.27 -3.28 1.71
N SER A 126 22.09 -3.49 0.42
CA SER A 126 21.62 -2.45 -0.49
C SER A 126 20.15 -2.17 -0.23
N LEU A 127 19.76 -0.91 -0.06
CA LEU A 127 18.39 -0.47 0.12
C LEU A 127 17.94 0.33 -1.10
N ALA A 128 16.69 0.17 -1.52
CA ALA A 128 16.13 0.95 -2.62
C ALA A 128 16.07 2.44 -2.29
N ILE A 129 15.71 2.77 -1.05
CA ILE A 129 15.68 4.13 -0.52
C ILE A 129 16.28 4.12 0.87
N SER A 130 17.26 5.01 1.11
CA SER A 130 17.87 5.17 2.42
C SER A 130 17.85 6.62 2.85
N SER A 131 17.32 6.87 4.03
CA SER A 131 17.32 8.21 4.66
C SER A 131 18.71 8.76 4.98
N ARG A 132 19.77 7.94 4.87
CA ARG A 132 21.16 8.36 5.05
C ARG A 132 21.66 9.25 3.90
N TYR A 133 21.17 9.01 2.67
CA TYR A 133 21.49 9.79 1.48
C TYR A 133 20.25 10.58 1.03
N VAL A 134 19.92 11.63 1.76
CA VAL A 134 18.69 12.42 1.59
C VAL A 134 18.43 12.87 0.14
N PRO A 135 19.42 13.40 -0.63
CA PRO A 135 19.16 13.81 -2.02
C PRO A 135 18.70 12.66 -2.91
N HIS A 136 19.33 11.48 -2.78
CA HIS A 136 18.93 10.30 -3.51
C HIS A 136 17.55 9.78 -3.06
N ALA A 137 17.25 9.83 -1.76
CA ALA A 137 15.95 9.44 -1.23
C ALA A 137 14.82 10.33 -1.74
N ILE A 138 15.03 11.63 -1.86
CA ILE A 138 14.06 12.57 -2.44
C ILE A 138 13.85 12.27 -3.92
N LEU A 139 14.93 12.10 -4.69
CA LEU A 139 14.84 11.84 -6.12
C LEU A 139 14.11 10.52 -6.41
N THR A 140 14.51 9.44 -5.76
CA THR A 140 13.85 8.13 -5.92
C THR A 140 12.41 8.15 -5.42
N GLY A 141 12.13 8.79 -4.27
CA GLY A 141 10.77 8.97 -3.75
C GLY A 141 9.90 9.79 -4.70
N PHE A 142 10.43 10.86 -5.30
CA PHE A 142 9.71 11.67 -6.27
C PHE A 142 9.41 10.88 -7.56
N ILE A 143 10.39 10.14 -8.09
CA ILE A 143 10.21 9.32 -9.30
C ILE A 143 9.17 8.23 -9.07
N THR A 144 9.23 7.52 -7.94
CA THR A 144 8.27 6.46 -7.61
C THR A 144 6.87 7.02 -7.39
N ALA A 145 6.73 8.14 -6.69
CA ALA A 145 5.45 8.80 -6.48
C ALA A 145 4.86 9.32 -7.81
N ALA A 146 5.66 9.98 -8.64
CA ALA A 146 5.24 10.47 -9.96
C ALA A 146 4.81 9.30 -10.88
N LEU A 147 5.56 8.20 -10.89
CA LEU A 147 5.22 7.00 -11.64
C LEU A 147 3.89 6.39 -11.16
N THR A 148 3.71 6.29 -9.85
CA THR A 148 2.46 5.78 -9.25
C THR A 148 1.27 6.65 -9.64
N VAL A 149 1.40 7.99 -9.55
CA VAL A 149 0.35 8.93 -9.97
C VAL A 149 0.06 8.79 -11.46
N ALA A 150 1.08 8.68 -12.31
CA ALA A 150 0.92 8.52 -13.76
C ALA A 150 0.18 7.22 -14.10
N VAL A 151 0.56 6.10 -13.47
CA VAL A 151 -0.10 4.80 -13.65
C VAL A 151 -1.56 4.86 -13.15
N MET A 152 -1.80 5.46 -11.99
CA MET A 152 -3.17 5.65 -11.49
C MET A 152 -4.00 6.53 -12.42
N TYR A 153 -3.45 7.65 -12.88
CA TYR A 153 -4.15 8.55 -13.82
C TYR A 153 -4.54 7.80 -15.10
N TRP A 154 -3.60 7.03 -15.66
CA TRP A 154 -3.88 6.21 -16.84
C TRP A 154 -4.93 5.13 -16.54
N TYR A 155 -4.80 4.38 -15.45
CA TYR A 155 -5.74 3.32 -15.06
C TYR A 155 -7.16 3.85 -14.84
N PHE A 156 -7.31 4.94 -14.10
CA PHE A 156 -8.62 5.55 -13.86
C PHE A 156 -9.20 6.27 -15.08
N GLY A 157 -8.43 6.50 -16.13
CA GLY A 157 -8.91 6.93 -17.45
C GLY A 157 -9.51 5.80 -18.28
N THR A 158 -9.27 4.53 -17.93
CA THR A 158 -9.84 3.37 -18.62
C THR A 158 -11.29 3.09 -18.25
N GLU A 159 -11.95 2.22 -19.01
CA GLU A 159 -13.32 1.75 -18.73
C GLU A 159 -13.42 1.09 -17.34
N HIS A 160 -12.43 0.28 -16.95
CA HIS A 160 -12.38 -0.32 -15.60
C HIS A 160 -12.30 0.72 -14.49
N GLY A 161 -11.48 1.75 -14.65
CA GLY A 161 -11.38 2.84 -13.67
C GLY A 161 -12.66 3.65 -13.57
N SER A 162 -13.34 3.92 -14.70
CA SER A 162 -14.63 4.60 -14.69
C SER A 162 -15.72 3.75 -14.05
N ALA A 163 -15.78 2.46 -14.32
CA ALA A 163 -16.69 1.51 -13.68
C ALA A 163 -16.48 1.42 -12.16
N MET A 164 -15.22 1.44 -11.71
CA MET A 164 -14.87 1.45 -10.30
C MET A 164 -15.38 2.73 -9.60
N ARG A 165 -15.18 3.90 -10.20
CA ARG A 165 -15.72 5.17 -9.67
C ARG A 165 -17.24 5.19 -9.64
N ALA A 166 -17.89 4.68 -10.68
CA ALA A 166 -19.35 4.57 -10.74
C ALA A 166 -19.88 3.67 -9.62
N THR A 167 -19.21 2.52 -9.39
CA THR A 167 -19.55 1.57 -8.31
C THR A 167 -19.48 2.20 -6.93
N GLY A 168 -18.47 3.04 -6.66
CA GLY A 168 -18.36 3.74 -5.38
C GLY A 168 -19.37 4.85 -5.18
N ASN A 169 -19.79 5.53 -6.25
CA ASN A 169 -20.78 6.62 -6.18
C ASN A 169 -22.21 6.10 -6.00
N ASN A 170 -22.60 5.13 -6.81
CA ASN A 170 -23.94 4.53 -6.74
C ASN A 170 -23.91 3.07 -7.21
N PRO A 171 -23.80 2.11 -6.28
CA PRO A 171 -23.75 0.69 -6.59
C PRO A 171 -24.99 0.19 -7.34
N GLU A 172 -26.19 0.64 -6.94
CA GLU A 172 -27.45 0.20 -7.55
C GLU A 172 -27.56 0.62 -9.01
N MET A 173 -27.20 1.86 -9.31
CA MET A 173 -27.19 2.37 -10.68
C MET A 173 -26.13 1.65 -11.53
N SER A 174 -24.95 1.39 -10.97
CA SER A 174 -23.87 0.67 -11.65
C SER A 174 -24.30 -0.76 -12.01
N LYS A 175 -25.00 -1.43 -11.11
CA LYS A 175 -25.57 -2.75 -11.35
C LYS A 175 -26.63 -2.73 -12.47
N ALA A 176 -27.47 -1.71 -12.50
CA ALA A 176 -28.48 -1.53 -13.55
C ALA A 176 -27.84 -1.32 -14.94
N GLN A 177 -26.62 -0.79 -15.00
CA GLN A 177 -25.83 -0.64 -16.22
C GLN A 177 -25.02 -1.89 -16.59
N GLY A 178 -25.14 -2.99 -15.85
CA GLY A 178 -24.45 -4.25 -16.10
C GLY A 178 -23.03 -4.33 -15.54
N ILE A 179 -22.61 -3.39 -14.69
CA ILE A 179 -21.29 -3.41 -14.05
C ILE A 179 -21.33 -4.44 -12.90
N ASP A 180 -20.35 -5.35 -12.88
CA ASP A 180 -20.17 -6.27 -11.75
C ASP A 180 -19.49 -5.56 -10.57
N ILE A 181 -20.33 -5.11 -9.64
CA ILE A 181 -19.93 -4.39 -8.42
C ILE A 181 -18.94 -5.21 -7.60
N ASN A 182 -19.13 -6.54 -7.51
CA ASN A 182 -18.28 -7.40 -6.69
C ASN A 182 -16.86 -7.46 -7.22
N THR A 183 -16.71 -7.62 -8.52
CA THR A 183 -15.40 -7.61 -9.18
C THR A 183 -14.73 -6.24 -9.04
N MET A 184 -15.47 -5.13 -9.22
CA MET A 184 -14.89 -3.79 -9.05
C MET A 184 -14.39 -3.55 -7.62
N LYS A 185 -15.14 -3.98 -6.61
CA LYS A 185 -14.71 -3.90 -5.21
C LYS A 185 -13.47 -4.77 -4.93
N MET A 186 -13.44 -6.02 -5.41
CA MET A 186 -12.28 -6.90 -5.23
C MET A 186 -11.02 -6.33 -5.86
N VAL A 187 -11.11 -5.86 -7.10
CA VAL A 187 -9.98 -5.26 -7.82
C VAL A 187 -9.49 -3.99 -7.14
N GLY A 188 -10.41 -3.12 -6.72
CA GLY A 188 -10.04 -1.89 -6.07
C GLY A 188 -9.37 -2.09 -4.70
N LEU A 189 -9.87 -3.05 -3.90
CA LEU A 189 -9.24 -3.43 -2.64
C LEU A 189 -7.86 -4.05 -2.86
N ALA A 190 -7.72 -4.91 -3.88
CA ALA A 190 -6.43 -5.48 -4.24
C ALA A 190 -5.43 -4.37 -4.63
N LEU A 191 -5.79 -3.49 -5.58
CA LEU A 191 -4.91 -2.40 -6.02
C LEU A 191 -4.53 -1.45 -4.89
N SER A 192 -5.47 -1.07 -4.04
CA SER A 192 -5.21 -0.21 -2.88
C SER A 192 -4.18 -0.83 -1.95
N ASN A 193 -4.43 -2.07 -1.51
CA ASN A 193 -3.55 -2.77 -0.59
C ASN A 193 -2.19 -3.16 -1.20
N GLY A 194 -2.12 -3.27 -2.54
CA GLY A 194 -0.84 -3.40 -3.23
C GLY A 194 0.01 -2.14 -3.20
N LEU A 195 -0.60 -0.95 -3.21
CA LEU A 195 0.10 0.33 -3.15
C LEU A 195 0.51 0.73 -1.73
N VAL A 196 -0.15 0.22 -0.72
CA VAL A 196 0.17 0.42 0.70
C VAL A 196 1.37 -0.39 1.11
#